data_bf666c106c1d0ab6d8e9635d10a87e9b
#
_entry.id   bf666c106c1d0ab6d8e9635d10a87e9b
#
_cell.length_a   1.000
_cell.length_b   1.000
_cell.length_c   1.000
_cell.angle_alpha   90.00
_cell.angle_beta   90.00
_cell.angle_gamma   90.00
#
_symmetry.space_group_name_H-M   'P 1'
#
loop_
_entity.id
_entity.type
_entity.pdbx_description
1 polymer ?
#
loop_
_entity_poly.entity_id
_entity_poly.type
_entity_poly.pdbx_seq_one_letter_code
_entity_poly.pdbx_strand_id
1 'polypeptide(L)'
;MNKKHLVIYTIFLCFFYTMTSTAFAESEGEKLFKSNKPAEAVLFLEDEINNGSASSAAYNYLGLAYYQIGDYQNSVDAFARGLKVPATNKKVLSFNQGNAYYAMGDYDNAVKSYSLAISADPKYSAALLNRGNSYLMAQKFDETIKDYERFIIMEPNDAQRPKIEELIALLKQEIARQEEEARIMAEEAARLAEEERRLAEELARQKEEEERLEAERKAEEECLAEQRRAEEAERRRKLLEDVANSLQNTDSTNMTSGTEDLIEYEFESELD
;
A
#
# COMPACT_ATOMS: atom_id res chain seq x y z
N MET A 1 -67.48 40.42 17.56
CA MET A 1 -66.42 40.16 16.56
C MET A 1 -66.85 40.86 15.27
N ASN A 2 -66.04 41.79 14.79
CA ASN A 2 -66.47 42.73 13.73
C ASN A 2 -66.46 41.99 12.37
N LYS A 3 -67.53 42.08 11.58
CA LYS A 3 -67.70 41.41 10.28
C LYS A 3 -66.48 41.56 9.34
N LYS A 4 -65.69 42.63 9.48
CA LYS A 4 -64.48 42.88 8.74
C LYS A 4 -63.32 41.93 9.14
N HIS A 5 -63.23 41.54 10.41
CA HIS A 5 -62.21 40.59 10.87
C HIS A 5 -62.50 39.14 10.47
N LEU A 6 -63.82 38.81 10.38
CA LEU A 6 -64.21 37.46 9.92
C LEU A 6 -63.87 37.23 8.43
N VAL A 7 -64.09 38.28 7.59
CA VAL A 7 -63.74 38.18 6.16
C VAL A 7 -62.24 38.09 5.93
N ILE A 8 -61.45 38.83 6.71
CA ILE A 8 -59.96 38.73 6.62
C ILE A 8 -59.45 37.34 7.09
N TYR A 9 -60.04 36.76 8.13
CA TYR A 9 -59.71 35.43 8.61
C TYR A 9 -60.08 34.32 7.61
N THR A 10 -61.26 34.44 6.96
CA THR A 10 -61.69 33.50 5.92
C THR A 10 -60.81 33.60 4.66
N ILE A 11 -60.36 34.78 4.24
CA ILE A 11 -59.43 34.95 3.11
C ILE A 11 -58.06 34.41 3.46
N PHE A 12 -57.58 34.61 4.69
CA PHE A 12 -56.29 34.07 5.14
C PHE A 12 -56.31 32.52 5.27
N LEU A 13 -57.43 31.95 5.74
CA LEU A 13 -57.63 30.49 5.80
C LEU A 13 -57.76 29.89 4.39
N CYS A 14 -58.41 30.53 3.46
CA CYS A 14 -58.47 30.06 2.07
C CYS A 14 -57.11 30.17 1.38
N PHE A 15 -56.33 31.23 1.64
CA PHE A 15 -54.96 31.35 1.11
C PHE A 15 -54.00 30.33 1.71
N PHE A 16 -54.18 29.95 2.98
CA PHE A 16 -53.39 28.89 3.63
C PHE A 16 -53.80 27.49 3.16
N TYR A 17 -55.07 27.28 2.83
CA TYR A 17 -55.55 25.96 2.35
C TYR A 17 -55.17 25.68 0.89
N THR A 18 -54.87 26.68 0.09
CA THR A 18 -54.38 26.51 -1.28
C THR A 18 -52.89 26.29 -1.36
N MET A 19 -52.14 26.49 -0.25
CA MET A 19 -50.69 26.27 -0.20
C MET A 19 -50.27 24.85 0.26
N THR A 20 -51.20 23.97 0.61
CA THR A 20 -50.85 22.67 1.24
C THR A 20 -51.11 21.43 0.39
N SER A 21 -51.23 21.56 -0.91
CA SER A 21 -51.36 20.37 -1.76
C SER A 21 -50.80 20.61 -3.16
N THR A 22 -49.56 20.98 -3.26
CA THR A 22 -48.80 20.56 -4.45
C THR A 22 -48.34 19.12 -4.19
N ALA A 23 -49.29 18.18 -4.29
CA ALA A 23 -48.93 16.85 -4.74
C ALA A 23 -48.26 17.09 -6.09
N PHE A 24 -46.92 17.01 -6.14
CA PHE A 24 -46.21 17.05 -7.42
C PHE A 24 -46.84 15.97 -8.29
N ALA A 25 -47.52 16.38 -9.36
CA ALA A 25 -48.02 15.44 -10.34
C ALA A 25 -46.84 14.65 -10.80
N GLU A 26 -46.98 13.32 -10.90
CA GLU A 26 -45.96 12.43 -11.41
C GLU A 26 -45.48 12.94 -12.77
N SER A 27 -44.15 13.11 -12.91
CA SER A 27 -43.57 13.65 -14.13
C SER A 27 -43.67 12.65 -15.28
N GLU A 28 -43.52 13.11 -16.52
CA GLU A 28 -43.54 12.22 -17.69
C GLU A 28 -42.39 11.23 -17.65
N GLY A 29 -41.22 11.67 -17.22
CA GLY A 29 -40.05 10.78 -17.05
C GLY A 29 -40.31 9.68 -16.01
N GLU A 30 -40.94 10.01 -14.87
CA GLU A 30 -41.32 9.02 -13.86
C GLU A 30 -42.35 8.00 -14.38
N LYS A 31 -43.36 8.46 -15.12
CA LYS A 31 -44.37 7.57 -15.76
C LYS A 31 -43.74 6.62 -16.77
N LEU A 32 -42.86 7.12 -17.61
CA LEU A 32 -42.15 6.32 -18.60
C LEU A 32 -41.30 5.23 -17.93
N PHE A 33 -40.58 5.58 -16.88
CA PHE A 33 -39.80 4.59 -16.09
C PHE A 33 -40.73 3.50 -15.52
N LYS A 34 -41.80 3.86 -14.86
CA LYS A 34 -42.81 2.94 -14.26
C LYS A 34 -43.48 2.08 -15.35
N SER A 35 -43.58 2.60 -16.55
CA SER A 35 -44.11 1.88 -17.73
C SER A 35 -43.06 0.96 -18.40
N ASN A 36 -41.92 0.73 -17.72
CA ASN A 36 -40.83 -0.07 -18.21
C ASN A 36 -40.20 0.42 -19.55
N LYS A 37 -40.10 1.75 -19.69
CA LYS A 37 -39.50 2.45 -20.83
C LYS A 37 -38.26 3.26 -20.38
N PRO A 38 -37.19 2.61 -19.84
CA PRO A 38 -36.09 3.32 -19.20
C PRO A 38 -35.32 4.24 -20.15
N ALA A 39 -35.13 3.84 -21.41
CA ALA A 39 -34.41 4.67 -22.39
C ALA A 39 -35.19 5.98 -22.74
N GLU A 40 -36.51 5.91 -22.85
CA GLU A 40 -37.35 7.11 -23.02
C GLU A 40 -37.34 7.96 -21.73
N ALA A 41 -37.45 7.31 -20.56
CA ALA A 41 -37.44 7.96 -19.27
C ALA A 41 -36.20 8.82 -19.05
N VAL A 42 -35.03 8.34 -19.42
CA VAL A 42 -33.75 9.07 -19.31
C VAL A 42 -33.82 10.42 -19.99
N LEU A 43 -34.34 10.49 -21.22
CA LEU A 43 -34.43 11.75 -21.97
C LEU A 43 -35.27 12.80 -21.25
N PHE A 44 -36.45 12.39 -20.75
CA PHE A 44 -37.34 13.29 -20.03
C PHE A 44 -36.82 13.68 -18.65
N LEU A 45 -36.28 12.74 -17.88
CA LEU A 45 -35.72 12.99 -16.55
C LEU A 45 -34.51 13.91 -16.61
N GLU A 46 -33.61 13.74 -17.60
CA GLU A 46 -32.50 14.66 -17.80
C GLU A 46 -32.97 16.08 -18.13
N ASP A 47 -33.96 16.21 -19.02
CA ASP A 47 -34.53 17.53 -19.34
C ASP A 47 -35.16 18.19 -18.12
N GLU A 48 -35.99 17.45 -17.37
CA GLU A 48 -36.63 17.94 -16.12
C GLU A 48 -35.61 18.39 -15.09
N ILE A 49 -34.50 17.65 -14.90
CA ILE A 49 -33.44 17.99 -13.97
C ILE A 49 -32.65 19.22 -14.45
N ASN A 50 -32.35 19.29 -15.74
CA ASN A 50 -31.57 20.39 -16.29
C ASN A 50 -32.35 21.73 -16.33
N ASN A 51 -33.65 21.70 -16.52
CA ASN A 51 -34.51 22.90 -16.49
C ASN A 51 -35.03 23.26 -15.08
N GLY A 52 -34.67 22.45 -14.07
CA GLY A 52 -35.02 22.69 -12.67
C GLY A 52 -36.48 22.37 -12.31
N SER A 53 -37.23 21.66 -13.16
CA SER A 53 -38.60 21.24 -12.91
C SER A 53 -38.73 19.88 -12.22
N ALA A 54 -37.60 19.19 -12.02
CA ALA A 54 -37.56 17.84 -11.48
C ALA A 54 -37.99 17.77 -10.01
N SER A 55 -38.74 16.71 -9.67
CA SER A 55 -38.95 16.31 -8.28
C SER A 55 -37.67 15.77 -7.63
N SER A 56 -37.63 15.74 -6.29
CA SER A 56 -36.49 15.05 -5.61
C SER A 56 -36.42 13.56 -5.91
N ALA A 57 -37.51 12.93 -6.34
CA ALA A 57 -37.60 11.55 -6.74
C ALA A 57 -36.99 11.29 -8.14
N ALA A 58 -37.01 12.31 -9.01
CA ALA A 58 -36.49 12.19 -10.40
C ALA A 58 -35.07 11.68 -10.47
N TYR A 59 -34.18 12.11 -9.55
CA TYR A 59 -32.80 11.61 -9.49
C TYR A 59 -32.70 10.10 -9.24
N ASN A 60 -33.63 9.57 -8.42
CA ASN A 60 -33.66 8.13 -8.20
C ASN A 60 -34.14 7.39 -9.44
N TYR A 61 -35.21 7.88 -10.10
CA TYR A 61 -35.69 7.26 -11.32
C TYR A 61 -34.69 7.36 -12.48
N LEU A 62 -34.00 8.49 -12.60
CA LEU A 62 -32.95 8.66 -13.61
C LEU A 62 -31.81 7.65 -13.40
N GLY A 63 -31.31 7.52 -12.16
CA GLY A 63 -30.26 6.55 -11.85
C GLY A 63 -30.71 5.11 -12.10
N LEU A 64 -31.94 4.76 -11.71
CA LEU A 64 -32.51 3.44 -11.99
C LEU A 64 -32.73 3.21 -13.49
N ALA A 65 -33.13 4.22 -14.26
CA ALA A 65 -33.31 4.12 -15.71
C ALA A 65 -31.96 3.84 -16.41
N TYR A 66 -30.92 4.58 -16.05
CA TYR A 66 -29.56 4.30 -16.52
C TYR A 66 -29.08 2.91 -16.12
N TYR A 67 -29.35 2.47 -14.88
CA TYR A 67 -29.02 1.13 -14.43
C TYR A 67 -29.68 0.05 -15.29
N GLN A 68 -30.99 0.21 -15.58
CA GLN A 68 -31.73 -0.77 -16.37
C GLN A 68 -31.26 -0.89 -17.83
N ILE A 69 -30.77 0.19 -18.43
CA ILE A 69 -30.18 0.15 -19.78
C ILE A 69 -28.70 -0.26 -19.78
N GLY A 70 -28.13 -0.58 -18.61
CA GLY A 70 -26.73 -1.03 -18.47
C GLY A 70 -25.71 0.10 -18.46
N ASP A 71 -26.15 1.36 -18.44
CA ASP A 71 -25.25 2.52 -18.35
C ASP A 71 -24.98 2.84 -16.87
N TYR A 72 -24.16 1.99 -16.26
CA TYR A 72 -23.89 2.06 -14.81
C TYR A 72 -23.14 3.32 -14.42
N GLN A 73 -22.28 3.86 -15.29
CA GLN A 73 -21.55 5.10 -14.98
C GLN A 73 -22.51 6.30 -14.85
N ASN A 74 -23.41 6.50 -15.81
CA ASN A 74 -24.40 7.55 -15.74
C ASN A 74 -25.40 7.30 -14.62
N SER A 75 -25.69 6.04 -14.28
CA SER A 75 -26.48 5.68 -13.10
C SER A 75 -25.83 6.20 -11.80
N VAL A 76 -24.54 5.94 -11.60
CA VAL A 76 -23.75 6.44 -10.45
C VAL A 76 -23.79 7.95 -10.38
N ASP A 77 -23.62 8.64 -11.51
CA ASP A 77 -23.58 10.09 -11.59
C ASP A 77 -24.96 10.71 -11.28
N ALA A 78 -26.04 10.09 -11.77
CA ALA A 78 -27.41 10.51 -11.45
C ALA A 78 -27.71 10.40 -9.95
N PHE A 79 -27.34 9.28 -9.31
CA PHE A 79 -27.47 9.13 -7.85
C PHE A 79 -26.58 10.14 -7.10
N ALA A 80 -25.35 10.37 -7.55
CA ALA A 80 -24.45 11.35 -6.93
C ALA A 80 -24.99 12.79 -7.02
N ARG A 81 -25.62 13.16 -8.15
CA ARG A 81 -26.34 14.44 -8.29
C ARG A 81 -27.48 14.54 -7.28
N GLY A 82 -28.28 13.48 -7.17
CA GLY A 82 -29.40 13.42 -6.22
C GLY A 82 -28.96 13.51 -4.76
N LEU A 83 -27.85 12.88 -4.37
CA LEU A 83 -27.32 12.93 -3.00
C LEU A 83 -26.93 14.35 -2.53
N LYS A 84 -26.70 15.27 -3.46
CA LYS A 84 -26.44 16.70 -3.18
C LYS A 84 -27.72 17.49 -2.92
N VAL A 85 -28.88 16.95 -3.28
CA VAL A 85 -30.18 17.61 -3.10
C VAL A 85 -30.76 17.28 -1.72
N PRO A 86 -31.00 18.26 -0.85
CA PRO A 86 -31.41 18.02 0.55
C PRO A 86 -32.68 17.19 0.73
N ALA A 87 -33.66 17.34 -0.19
CA ALA A 87 -34.96 16.68 -0.13
C ALA A 87 -34.98 15.23 -0.62
N THR A 88 -33.85 14.69 -1.09
CA THR A 88 -33.79 13.32 -1.59
C THR A 88 -33.66 12.28 -0.47
N ASN A 89 -34.10 11.07 -0.76
CA ASN A 89 -33.96 9.94 0.16
C ASN A 89 -32.54 9.38 0.06
N LYS A 90 -31.66 9.90 0.92
CA LYS A 90 -30.21 9.50 0.92
C LYS A 90 -30.01 8.01 1.10
N LYS A 91 -30.80 7.34 1.94
CA LYS A 91 -30.72 5.88 2.12
C LYS A 91 -30.92 5.15 0.79
N VAL A 92 -31.99 5.47 0.08
CA VAL A 92 -32.34 4.80 -1.19
C VAL A 92 -31.34 5.13 -2.27
N LEU A 93 -30.96 6.40 -2.42
CA LEU A 93 -29.98 6.83 -3.43
C LEU A 93 -28.61 6.17 -3.21
N SER A 94 -28.13 6.15 -1.96
CA SER A 94 -26.84 5.52 -1.64
C SER A 94 -26.88 4.01 -1.87
N PHE A 95 -27.98 3.34 -1.53
CA PHE A 95 -28.15 1.91 -1.79
C PHE A 95 -28.11 1.60 -3.29
N ASN A 96 -28.89 2.35 -4.08
CA ASN A 96 -28.95 2.15 -5.53
C ASN A 96 -27.61 2.52 -6.22
N GLN A 97 -26.91 3.55 -5.72
CA GLN A 97 -25.57 3.87 -6.19
C GLN A 97 -24.60 2.72 -5.89
N GLY A 98 -24.70 2.10 -4.73
CA GLY A 98 -23.93 0.90 -4.38
C GLY A 98 -24.20 -0.26 -5.35
N ASN A 99 -25.47 -0.47 -5.73
CA ASN A 99 -25.84 -1.48 -6.73
C ASN A 99 -25.21 -1.18 -8.10
N ALA A 100 -25.15 0.09 -8.51
CA ALA A 100 -24.53 0.48 -9.77
C ALA A 100 -23.01 0.25 -9.75
N TYR A 101 -22.32 0.64 -8.67
CA TYR A 101 -20.90 0.33 -8.50
C TYR A 101 -20.61 -1.18 -8.46
N TYR A 102 -21.46 -1.95 -7.76
CA TYR A 102 -21.34 -3.41 -7.73
C TYR A 102 -21.45 -4.03 -9.13
N ALA A 103 -22.42 -3.55 -9.92
CA ALA A 103 -22.60 -4.01 -11.31
C ALA A 103 -21.43 -3.64 -12.22
N MET A 104 -20.70 -2.55 -11.91
CA MET A 104 -19.44 -2.20 -12.60
C MET A 104 -18.24 -3.03 -12.14
N GLY A 105 -18.36 -3.82 -11.07
CA GLY A 105 -17.24 -4.49 -10.41
C GLY A 105 -16.40 -3.58 -9.51
N ASP A 106 -16.83 -2.34 -9.28
CA ASP A 106 -16.17 -1.40 -8.36
C ASP A 106 -16.65 -1.63 -6.94
N TYR A 107 -16.17 -2.72 -6.35
CA TYR A 107 -16.62 -3.18 -5.04
C TYR A 107 -16.26 -2.23 -3.91
N ASP A 108 -15.14 -1.52 -4.00
CA ASP A 108 -14.73 -0.55 -2.98
C ASP A 108 -15.67 0.67 -2.92
N ASN A 109 -16.11 1.19 -4.04
CA ASN A 109 -17.08 2.28 -4.08
C ASN A 109 -18.51 1.78 -3.79
N ALA A 110 -18.84 0.52 -4.13
CA ALA A 110 -20.07 -0.12 -3.69
C ALA A 110 -20.15 -0.19 -2.15
N VAL A 111 -19.09 -0.64 -1.48
CA VAL A 111 -18.98 -0.66 -0.01
C VAL A 111 -19.20 0.72 0.60
N LYS A 112 -18.58 1.77 0.04
CA LYS A 112 -18.77 3.15 0.53
C LYS A 112 -20.22 3.58 0.42
N SER A 113 -20.86 3.32 -0.73
CA SER A 113 -22.23 3.70 -0.99
C SER A 113 -23.22 2.95 -0.09
N TYR A 114 -23.07 1.64 0.08
CA TYR A 114 -23.87 0.88 1.04
C TYR A 114 -23.63 1.32 2.49
N SER A 115 -22.42 1.70 2.85
CA SER A 115 -22.13 2.24 4.19
C SER A 115 -22.83 3.57 4.44
N LEU A 116 -22.99 4.42 3.44
CA LEU A 116 -23.82 5.63 3.53
C LEU A 116 -25.30 5.27 3.71
N ALA A 117 -25.80 4.26 3.01
CA ALA A 117 -27.18 3.79 3.17
C ALA A 117 -27.44 3.25 4.59
N ILE A 118 -26.50 2.45 5.13
CA ILE A 118 -26.55 1.91 6.50
C ILE A 118 -26.43 3.03 7.54
N SER A 119 -25.62 4.06 7.27
CA SER A 119 -25.51 5.23 8.17
C SER A 119 -26.81 6.04 8.22
N ALA A 120 -27.53 6.12 7.09
CA ALA A 120 -28.83 6.77 7.02
C ALA A 120 -29.94 5.94 7.69
N ASP A 121 -29.85 4.63 7.65
CA ASP A 121 -30.76 3.71 8.31
C ASP A 121 -29.99 2.45 8.78
N PRO A 122 -29.60 2.38 10.06
CA PRO A 122 -28.88 1.22 10.61
C PRO A 122 -29.63 -0.10 10.57
N LYS A 123 -30.93 -0.09 10.29
CA LYS A 123 -31.79 -1.29 10.15
C LYS A 123 -32.00 -1.69 8.69
N TYR A 124 -31.31 -1.09 7.75
CA TYR A 124 -31.44 -1.42 6.34
C TYR A 124 -30.66 -2.71 6.01
N SER A 125 -31.30 -3.87 6.28
CA SER A 125 -30.71 -5.21 6.13
C SER A 125 -30.22 -5.50 4.71
N ALA A 126 -30.96 -5.06 3.67
CA ALA A 126 -30.53 -5.24 2.29
C ALA A 126 -29.19 -4.55 1.97
N ALA A 127 -28.93 -3.39 2.57
CA ALA A 127 -27.63 -2.73 2.39
C ALA A 127 -26.49 -3.47 3.10
N LEU A 128 -26.76 -4.10 4.25
CA LEU A 128 -25.79 -4.97 4.93
C LEU A 128 -25.45 -6.18 4.07
N LEU A 129 -26.46 -6.88 3.55
CA LEU A 129 -26.25 -8.04 2.69
C LEU A 129 -25.42 -7.67 1.45
N ASN A 130 -25.78 -6.59 0.75
CA ASN A 130 -25.08 -6.17 -0.45
C ASN A 130 -23.67 -5.64 -0.16
N ARG A 131 -23.44 -5.00 1.00
CA ARG A 131 -22.10 -4.62 1.44
C ARG A 131 -21.24 -5.86 1.74
N GLY A 132 -21.80 -6.85 2.44
CA GLY A 132 -21.15 -8.14 2.64
C GLY A 132 -20.78 -8.83 1.34
N ASN A 133 -21.68 -8.83 0.34
CA ASN A 133 -21.39 -9.33 -1.01
C ASN A 133 -20.24 -8.55 -1.67
N SER A 134 -20.20 -7.22 -1.49
CA SER A 134 -19.12 -6.40 -2.05
C SER A 134 -17.78 -6.69 -1.35
N TYR A 135 -17.77 -6.87 -0.04
CA TYR A 135 -16.59 -7.28 0.70
C TYR A 135 -16.11 -8.67 0.26
N LEU A 136 -17.02 -9.62 0.03
CA LEU A 136 -16.69 -10.95 -0.46
C LEU A 136 -15.98 -10.87 -1.81
N MET A 137 -16.52 -10.10 -2.75
CA MET A 137 -15.92 -9.90 -4.08
C MET A 137 -14.57 -9.17 -4.02
N ALA A 138 -14.36 -8.35 -3.00
CA ALA A 138 -13.09 -7.69 -2.70
C ALA A 138 -12.14 -8.56 -1.84
N GLN A 139 -12.48 -9.82 -1.56
CA GLN A 139 -11.73 -10.77 -0.71
C GLN A 139 -11.49 -10.29 0.73
N LYS A 140 -12.36 -9.39 1.24
CA LYS A 140 -12.35 -8.88 2.61
C LYS A 140 -13.22 -9.77 3.49
N PHE A 141 -12.71 -10.94 3.83
CA PHE A 141 -13.51 -12.01 4.43
C PHE A 141 -14.01 -11.70 5.84
N ASP A 142 -13.22 -11.03 6.66
CA ASP A 142 -13.61 -10.63 8.02
C ASP A 142 -14.79 -9.66 8.01
N GLU A 143 -14.76 -8.67 7.12
CA GLU A 143 -15.82 -7.70 6.94
C GLU A 143 -17.08 -8.35 6.35
N THR A 144 -16.91 -9.31 5.45
CA THR A 144 -18.00 -10.12 4.90
C THR A 144 -18.74 -10.87 6.01
N ILE A 145 -17.98 -11.57 6.86
CA ILE A 145 -18.55 -12.35 7.98
C ILE A 145 -19.33 -11.44 8.93
N LYS A 146 -18.76 -10.28 9.31
CA LYS A 146 -19.42 -9.30 10.20
C LYS A 146 -20.75 -8.81 9.64
N ASP A 147 -20.80 -8.46 8.36
CA ASP A 147 -22.03 -7.96 7.73
C ASP A 147 -23.07 -9.08 7.58
N TYR A 148 -22.65 -10.29 7.23
CA TYR A 148 -23.55 -11.44 7.12
C TYR A 148 -24.09 -11.89 8.48
N GLU A 149 -23.25 -11.97 9.52
CA GLU A 149 -23.71 -12.27 10.89
C GLU A 149 -24.74 -11.24 11.37
N ARG A 150 -24.50 -9.97 11.09
CA ARG A 150 -25.46 -8.91 11.40
C ARG A 150 -26.75 -9.04 10.60
N PHE A 151 -26.66 -9.37 9.31
CA PHE A 151 -27.85 -9.60 8.46
C PHE A 151 -28.71 -10.75 8.99
N ILE A 152 -28.14 -11.91 9.28
CA ILE A 152 -28.92 -13.08 9.77
C ILE A 152 -29.52 -12.86 11.16
N ILE A 153 -28.95 -11.98 11.99
CA ILE A 153 -29.52 -11.54 13.26
C ILE A 153 -30.76 -10.65 13.02
N MET A 154 -30.67 -9.76 12.02
CA MET A 154 -31.76 -8.84 11.70
C MET A 154 -32.91 -9.52 10.94
N GLU A 155 -32.59 -10.49 10.10
CA GLU A 155 -33.53 -11.21 9.23
C GLU A 155 -33.49 -12.73 9.55
N PRO A 156 -33.97 -13.14 10.73
CA PRO A 156 -33.81 -14.52 11.20
C PRO A 156 -34.60 -15.55 10.37
N ASN A 157 -35.59 -15.11 9.61
CA ASN A 157 -36.45 -15.94 8.77
C ASN A 157 -36.15 -15.78 7.27
N ASP A 158 -35.08 -15.08 6.89
CA ASP A 158 -34.71 -14.93 5.49
C ASP A 158 -34.36 -16.26 4.84
N ALA A 159 -34.85 -16.49 3.62
CA ALA A 159 -34.65 -17.75 2.89
C ALA A 159 -33.17 -18.03 2.53
N GLN A 160 -32.35 -16.98 2.49
CA GLN A 160 -30.90 -17.09 2.18
C GLN A 160 -30.06 -17.46 3.42
N ARG A 161 -30.65 -17.35 4.63
CA ARG A 161 -29.95 -17.60 5.90
C ARG A 161 -29.09 -18.87 5.91
N PRO A 162 -29.62 -20.07 5.52
CA PRO A 162 -28.81 -21.30 5.57
C PRO A 162 -27.56 -21.21 4.68
N LYS A 163 -27.68 -20.60 3.49
CA LYS A 163 -26.55 -20.42 2.56
C LYS A 163 -25.52 -19.42 3.11
N ILE A 164 -26.00 -18.36 3.76
CA ILE A 164 -25.13 -17.36 4.37
C ILE A 164 -24.35 -17.97 5.55
N GLU A 165 -25.01 -18.77 6.39
CA GLU A 165 -24.37 -19.49 7.51
C GLU A 165 -23.30 -20.48 7.01
N GLU A 166 -23.58 -21.22 5.94
CA GLU A 166 -22.61 -22.10 5.29
C GLU A 166 -21.42 -21.30 4.74
N LEU A 167 -21.67 -20.19 4.06
CA LEU A 167 -20.62 -19.34 3.51
C LEU A 167 -19.75 -18.72 4.61
N ILE A 168 -20.35 -18.29 5.73
CA ILE A 168 -19.61 -17.82 6.91
C ILE A 168 -18.65 -18.91 7.42
N ALA A 169 -19.14 -20.16 7.52
CA ALA A 169 -18.30 -21.28 7.96
C ALA A 169 -17.12 -21.53 7.02
N LEU A 170 -17.35 -21.52 5.72
CA LEU A 170 -16.31 -21.66 4.69
C LEU A 170 -15.28 -20.52 4.74
N LEU A 171 -15.73 -19.28 4.91
CA LEU A 171 -14.84 -18.13 5.02
C LEU A 171 -13.97 -18.19 6.27
N LYS A 172 -14.54 -18.60 7.42
CA LYS A 172 -13.76 -18.82 8.65
C LYS A 172 -12.69 -19.90 8.47
N GLN A 173 -13.01 -20.97 7.76
CA GLN A 173 -12.04 -22.02 7.43
C GLN A 173 -10.93 -21.51 6.51
N GLU A 174 -11.28 -20.72 5.51
CA GLU A 174 -10.31 -20.13 4.57
C GLU A 174 -9.37 -19.15 5.27
N ILE A 175 -9.89 -18.29 6.16
CA ILE A 175 -9.06 -17.39 6.98
C ILE A 175 -8.07 -18.20 7.82
N ALA A 176 -8.55 -19.23 8.53
CA ALA A 176 -7.68 -20.07 9.35
C ALA A 176 -6.58 -20.79 8.52
N ARG A 177 -6.91 -21.22 7.29
CA ARG A 177 -5.93 -21.79 6.36
C ARG A 177 -4.86 -20.76 5.96
N GLN A 178 -5.27 -19.54 5.60
CA GLN A 178 -4.36 -18.47 5.22
C GLN A 178 -3.45 -18.05 6.37
N GLU A 179 -3.98 -17.97 7.60
CA GLU A 179 -3.20 -17.67 8.80
C GLU A 179 -2.15 -18.75 9.09
N GLU A 180 -2.52 -20.03 8.93
CA GLU A 180 -1.60 -21.16 9.11
C GLU A 180 -0.48 -21.16 8.05
N GLU A 181 -0.83 -20.93 6.78
CA GLU A 181 0.16 -20.82 5.70
C GLU A 181 1.13 -19.64 5.93
N ALA A 182 0.59 -18.49 6.34
CA ALA A 182 1.41 -17.32 6.66
C ALA A 182 2.36 -17.60 7.84
N ARG A 183 1.90 -18.36 8.86
CA ARG A 183 2.73 -18.79 10.00
C ARG A 183 3.88 -19.68 9.54
N ILE A 184 3.59 -20.72 8.73
CA ILE A 184 4.61 -21.62 8.19
C ILE A 184 5.65 -20.86 7.37
N MET A 185 5.22 -19.97 6.49
CA MET A 185 6.13 -19.14 5.69
C MET A 185 7.01 -18.22 6.55
N ALA A 186 6.45 -17.64 7.61
CA ALA A 186 7.19 -16.80 8.54
C ALA A 186 8.25 -17.60 9.32
N GLU A 187 7.90 -18.81 9.79
CA GLU A 187 8.83 -19.71 10.47
C GLU A 187 9.99 -20.15 9.55
N GLU A 188 9.69 -20.48 8.30
CA GLU A 188 10.70 -20.83 7.31
C GLU A 188 11.64 -19.66 6.99
N ALA A 189 11.09 -18.46 6.79
CA ALA A 189 11.88 -17.24 6.57
C ALA A 189 12.79 -16.93 7.76
N ALA A 190 12.31 -17.09 8.99
CA ALA A 190 13.11 -16.90 10.20
C ALA A 190 14.27 -17.91 10.29
N ARG A 191 14.01 -19.19 9.94
CA ARG A 191 15.06 -20.23 9.91
C ARG A 191 16.16 -19.92 8.89
N LEU A 192 15.75 -19.51 7.67
CA LEU A 192 16.72 -19.14 6.62
C LEU A 192 17.55 -17.92 7.02
N ALA A 193 16.94 -16.90 7.59
CA ALA A 193 17.65 -15.72 8.09
C ALA A 193 18.65 -16.06 9.20
N GLU A 194 18.34 -17.01 10.09
CA GLU A 194 19.26 -17.48 11.12
C GLU A 194 20.43 -18.25 10.51
N GLU A 195 20.19 -19.09 9.52
CA GLU A 195 21.23 -19.85 8.80
C GLU A 195 22.19 -18.89 8.07
N GLU A 196 21.67 -17.91 7.35
CA GLU A 196 22.47 -16.86 6.70
C GLU A 196 23.34 -16.10 7.71
N ARG A 197 22.79 -15.74 8.86
CA ARG A 197 23.54 -15.07 9.92
C ARG A 197 24.71 -15.95 10.42
N ARG A 198 24.46 -17.24 10.66
CA ARG A 198 25.49 -18.17 11.10
C ARG A 198 26.62 -18.32 10.08
N LEU A 199 26.28 -18.44 8.80
CA LEU A 199 27.25 -18.50 7.72
C LEU A 199 28.09 -17.21 7.61
N ALA A 200 27.44 -16.05 7.76
CA ALA A 200 28.13 -14.77 7.75
C ALA A 200 29.09 -14.61 8.94
N GLU A 201 28.69 -15.06 10.14
CA GLU A 201 29.56 -15.07 11.33
C GLU A 201 30.75 -16.03 11.17
N GLU A 202 30.55 -17.21 10.55
CA GLU A 202 31.59 -18.14 10.28
C GLU A 202 32.59 -17.59 9.26
N LEU A 203 32.12 -16.99 8.19
CA LEU A 203 32.98 -16.36 7.17
C LEU A 203 33.78 -15.19 7.76
N ALA A 204 33.17 -14.40 8.65
CA ALA A 204 33.87 -13.31 9.33
C ALA A 204 34.99 -13.82 10.22
N ARG A 205 34.79 -14.93 10.97
CA ARG A 205 35.85 -15.56 11.77
C ARG A 205 36.99 -16.12 10.92
N GLN A 206 36.68 -16.76 9.79
CA GLN A 206 37.69 -17.27 8.87
C GLN A 206 38.56 -16.14 8.30
N LYS A 207 37.97 -15.01 7.92
CA LYS A 207 38.69 -13.83 7.46
C LYS A 207 39.61 -13.24 8.55
N GLU A 208 39.09 -13.12 9.77
CA GLU A 208 39.89 -12.61 10.90
C GLU A 208 41.10 -13.52 11.21
N GLU A 209 40.90 -14.83 11.13
CA GLU A 209 42.00 -15.80 11.30
C GLU A 209 43.02 -15.71 10.18
N GLU A 210 42.59 -15.56 8.93
CA GLU A 210 43.48 -15.40 7.78
C GLU A 210 44.28 -14.09 7.89
N GLU A 211 43.65 -12.98 8.26
CA GLU A 211 44.35 -11.70 8.49
C GLU A 211 45.37 -11.80 9.63
N ARG A 212 45.02 -12.52 10.71
CA ARG A 212 45.97 -12.76 11.83
C ARG A 212 47.19 -13.55 11.37
N LEU A 213 46.97 -14.66 10.64
CA LEU A 213 48.09 -15.50 10.11
C LEU A 213 48.95 -14.73 9.12
N GLU A 214 48.38 -13.89 8.30
CA GLU A 214 49.13 -13.03 7.37
C GLU A 214 49.94 -11.97 8.15
N ALA A 215 49.41 -11.38 9.19
CA ALA A 215 50.12 -10.43 10.05
C ALA A 215 51.27 -11.10 10.80
N GLU A 216 51.08 -12.33 11.33
CA GLU A 216 52.13 -13.11 11.98
C GLU A 216 53.27 -13.44 10.99
N ARG A 217 52.95 -13.87 9.76
CA ARG A 217 53.94 -14.15 8.73
C ARG A 217 54.74 -12.91 8.32
N LYS A 218 54.07 -11.74 8.18
CA LYS A 218 54.79 -10.49 7.89
C LYS A 218 55.70 -10.05 9.03
N ALA A 219 55.27 -10.21 10.28
CA ALA A 219 56.12 -9.91 11.44
C ALA A 219 57.34 -10.84 11.54
N GLU A 220 57.20 -12.13 11.19
CA GLU A 220 58.29 -13.06 11.15
C GLU A 220 59.29 -12.70 10.03
N GLU A 221 58.82 -12.35 8.83
CA GLU A 221 59.65 -11.91 7.69
C GLU A 221 60.43 -10.62 8.05
N GLU A 222 59.78 -9.65 8.71
CA GLU A 222 60.42 -8.41 9.19
C GLU A 222 61.52 -8.70 10.22
N CYS A 223 61.23 -9.57 11.20
CA CYS A 223 62.19 -9.98 12.22
C CYS A 223 63.42 -10.66 11.57
N LEU A 224 63.20 -11.55 10.62
CA LEU A 224 64.27 -12.23 9.89
C LEU A 224 65.11 -11.25 9.04
N ALA A 225 64.45 -10.26 8.40
CA ALA A 225 65.13 -9.22 7.64
C ALA A 225 65.99 -8.32 8.55
N GLU A 226 65.51 -8.00 9.76
CA GLU A 226 66.25 -7.23 10.75
C GLU A 226 67.48 -8.00 11.25
N GLN A 227 67.35 -9.30 11.54
CA GLN A 227 68.48 -10.17 11.90
C GLN A 227 69.57 -10.23 10.81
N ARG A 228 69.18 -10.38 9.54
CA ARG A 228 70.11 -10.35 8.41
C ARG A 228 70.81 -9.00 8.29
N ARG A 229 70.12 -7.87 8.47
CA ARG A 229 70.75 -6.54 8.47
C ARG A 229 71.73 -6.37 9.62
N ALA A 230 71.41 -6.87 10.81
CA ALA A 230 72.29 -6.84 11.97
C ALA A 230 73.59 -7.70 11.76
N GLU A 231 73.46 -8.94 11.23
CA GLU A 231 74.54 -9.78 10.87
C GLU A 231 75.51 -9.17 9.80
N GLU A 232 74.90 -8.56 8.78
CA GLU A 232 75.62 -7.88 7.72
C GLU A 232 76.37 -6.65 8.26
N ALA A 233 75.73 -5.84 9.13
CA ALA A 233 76.37 -4.72 9.79
C ALA A 233 77.53 -5.17 10.69
N GLU A 234 77.42 -6.29 11.39
CA GLU A 234 78.52 -6.86 12.21
C GLU A 234 79.67 -7.38 11.35
N ARG A 235 79.38 -8.05 10.23
CA ARG A 235 80.43 -8.48 9.26
C ARG A 235 81.17 -7.26 8.67
N ARG A 236 80.43 -6.20 8.32
CA ARG A 236 81.04 -4.97 7.80
C ARG A 236 81.91 -4.29 8.85
N ARG A 237 81.50 -4.27 10.08
CA ARG A 237 82.23 -3.70 11.20
C ARG A 237 83.55 -4.46 11.41
N LYS A 238 83.47 -5.82 11.46
CA LYS A 238 84.72 -6.68 11.57
C LYS A 238 85.68 -6.46 10.41
N LEU A 239 85.16 -6.35 9.17
CA LEU A 239 86.00 -6.09 8.01
C LEU A 239 86.72 -4.73 8.11
N LEU A 240 86.02 -3.69 8.53
CA LEU A 240 86.60 -2.36 8.77
C LEU A 240 87.66 -2.37 9.88
N GLU A 241 87.42 -3.11 10.94
CA GLU A 241 88.39 -3.29 12.03
C GLU A 241 89.65 -4.06 11.55
N ASP A 242 89.53 -5.13 10.76
CA ASP A 242 90.59 -5.84 10.15
C ASP A 242 91.42 -4.96 9.20
N VAL A 243 90.78 -4.17 8.36
CA VAL A 243 91.45 -3.19 7.50
C VAL A 243 92.20 -2.13 8.30
N ALA A 244 91.59 -1.57 9.36
CA ALA A 244 92.23 -0.59 10.26
C ALA A 244 93.46 -1.17 10.94
N ASN A 245 93.39 -2.45 11.43
CA ASN A 245 94.50 -3.12 12.05
C ASN A 245 95.62 -3.41 11.05
N SER A 246 95.28 -3.75 9.77
CA SER A 246 96.24 -3.94 8.70
C SER A 246 96.97 -2.64 8.34
N LEU A 247 96.28 -1.51 8.34
CA LEU A 247 96.89 -0.19 8.09
C LEU A 247 97.78 0.28 9.23
N GLN A 248 97.48 -0.08 10.50
CA GLN A 248 98.36 0.22 11.63
C GLN A 248 99.61 -0.63 11.67
N ASN A 249 99.61 -1.88 11.13
CA ASN A 249 100.76 -2.79 11.05
C ASN A 249 101.65 -2.56 9.84
N THR A 250 101.23 -1.74 8.87
CA THR A 250 102.11 -1.27 7.82
C THR A 250 103.02 -0.16 8.38
N ASP A 251 104.10 -0.60 8.98
CA ASP A 251 105.16 0.27 9.42
C ASP A 251 105.64 1.21 8.31
N SER A 252 105.88 2.41 8.65
CA SER A 252 106.22 3.59 7.81
C SER A 252 107.65 3.41 7.19
N THR A 253 107.86 2.46 6.32
CA THR A 253 109.10 2.36 5.48
C THR A 253 108.72 2.09 4.03
N ASN A 254 108.99 3.14 3.23
CA ASN A 254 108.93 3.21 1.78
C ASN A 254 107.71 3.81 1.13
N MET A 255 107.56 5.12 1.28
CA MET A 255 106.99 5.93 0.19
C MET A 255 108.08 6.35 -0.73
N THR A 256 108.38 5.61 -1.77
CA THR A 256 109.05 6.09 -2.99
C THR A 256 108.03 6.18 -4.08
N SER A 257 107.92 7.39 -4.57
CA SER A 257 107.11 7.87 -5.66
C SER A 257 107.01 6.92 -6.85
N GLY A 258 105.82 6.58 -7.25
CA GLY A 258 105.47 6.09 -8.56
C GLY A 258 104.19 6.68 -8.97
N THR A 259 104.26 7.72 -9.77
CA THR A 259 103.13 8.23 -10.55
C THR A 259 102.74 7.24 -11.60
N GLU A 260 101.39 7.28 -11.89
CA GLU A 260 100.73 6.71 -13.06
C GLU A 260 99.84 5.52 -12.75
N ASP A 261 98.62 5.76 -12.77
CA ASP A 261 97.43 5.35 -13.54
C ASP A 261 96.15 5.49 -12.73
N LEU A 262 95.47 6.53 -13.06
CA LEU A 262 94.05 6.74 -12.66
C LEU A 262 93.20 5.75 -13.44
N ILE A 263 92.63 4.74 -12.75
CA ILE A 263 91.54 3.94 -13.28
C ILE A 263 90.26 4.68 -12.86
N GLU A 264 89.61 5.31 -13.84
CA GLU A 264 88.24 5.78 -13.69
C GLU A 264 87.27 4.60 -13.54
N TYR A 265 86.60 4.52 -12.40
CA TYR A 265 85.45 3.65 -12.22
C TYR A 265 84.19 4.52 -12.51
N GLU A 266 83.51 4.21 -13.64
CA GLU A 266 82.19 4.67 -13.90
C GLU A 266 81.25 3.98 -12.92
N PHE A 267 80.52 4.77 -12.15
CA PHE A 267 79.38 4.37 -11.34
C PHE A 267 78.12 4.40 -12.21
N GLU A 268 77.68 3.23 -12.69
CA GLU A 268 76.31 3.11 -13.20
C GLU A 268 75.41 2.96 -12.00
N SER A 269 74.54 4.01 -11.84
CA SER A 269 73.39 3.98 -10.96
C SER A 269 72.21 3.47 -11.77
N GLU A 270 71.84 2.21 -11.63
CA GLU A 270 70.50 1.74 -11.98
C GLU A 270 69.59 1.92 -10.78
N LEU A 271 68.73 2.92 -10.86
CA LEU A 271 67.50 3.04 -10.16
C LEU A 271 66.38 2.65 -11.14
N ASP A 272 65.69 1.56 -10.86
CA ASP A 272 64.27 1.34 -11.14
C ASP A 272 63.63 0.52 -10.04
#